data_c135e2eecf4830dded79f60ba21fb427
#
_entry.id   c135e2eecf4830dded79f60ba21fb427
#
_cell.length_a   1.000
_cell.length_b   1.000
_cell.length_c   1.000
_cell.angle_alpha   90.00
_cell.angle_beta   90.00
_cell.angle_gamma   90.00
#
_symmetry.space_group_name_H-M   'P 1'
#
loop_
_entity.id
_entity.type
_entity.pdbx_description
1 polymer ?
#
loop_
_entity_poly.entity_id
_entity_poly.type
_entity_poly.pdbx_seq_one_letter_code
_entity_poly.pdbx_strand_id
1 'polypeptide(L)'
;MKIKEIEISFLRSAHEVEGINIKTDQFFQWINERRRAVDVKIDLIPFSKLDKWGFDALTGNLQHVTKKFFSIEGIEVKTNWGGVSSWTQPIINQPEIGFLGIITKKIDGVLHFLMQAKIEPGNINCVQLSPTLQATRSNYSRVHKGKSPLYLEYFNGEKKVDVLLDQLQSEQGARFLKKRNRNIIIEVYEDIPVYEDFCWLTLGQIKHFLLTDNLINMDTRTVISGISFGTYLMSELTFINSDRLFYKSNHEMLHSALTNESSLKSIEEIISWITNLKSKYELEVNRIPLKQVKDWIVSGTEIHHIENKYFSVLGANIFIENREVLNWSQPLVRSAQEGLIGFIVKKINGIYHFLVQAKIEAGNFDILELAPTVQCLTGNYRTGVNEYEVPFINEFLNTPKERIIFKTFQSEEGGRFYQEQNLNMIIEASEKFYENIPENYCWMTLNQLFTFIKFNNYLNIQDRKSTRLNSR
;
A
#
# COMPACT_ATOMS: atom_id res chain seq x y z
N MET A 1 -19.62 -23.26 -2.00
CA MET A 1 -20.74 -22.48 -1.43
C MET A 1 -20.26 -21.37 -0.48
N LYS A 2 -19.42 -21.62 0.54
CA LYS A 2 -18.91 -20.57 1.44
C LYS A 2 -18.16 -19.41 0.76
N ILE A 3 -17.36 -19.65 -0.28
CA ILE A 3 -16.58 -18.60 -0.96
C ILE A 3 -17.50 -17.59 -1.65
N LYS A 4 -18.49 -18.03 -2.42
CA LYS A 4 -19.45 -17.12 -3.08
C LYS A 4 -20.24 -16.27 -2.07
N GLU A 5 -20.54 -16.78 -0.89
CA GLU A 5 -21.27 -16.04 0.16
C GLU A 5 -20.43 -14.91 0.74
N ILE A 6 -19.13 -15.14 0.96
CA ILE A 6 -18.18 -14.12 1.44
C ILE A 6 -18.01 -13.01 0.39
N GLU A 7 -17.83 -13.38 -0.89
CA GLU A 7 -17.68 -12.44 -2.00
C GLU A 7 -18.90 -11.52 -2.15
N ILE A 8 -20.10 -12.08 -2.03
CA ILE A 8 -21.37 -11.32 -2.01
C ILE A 8 -21.45 -10.42 -0.79
N SER A 9 -21.00 -10.86 0.38
CA SER A 9 -21.00 -10.03 1.60
C SER A 9 -20.06 -8.83 1.45
N PHE A 10 -18.88 -9.00 0.87
CA PHE A 10 -17.98 -7.90 0.53
C PHE A 10 -18.59 -6.95 -0.50
N LEU A 11 -19.23 -7.49 -1.54
CA LEU A 11 -19.84 -6.68 -2.59
C LEU A 11 -20.99 -5.83 -2.01
N ARG A 12 -21.87 -6.41 -1.19
CA ARG A 12 -22.94 -5.67 -0.50
C ARG A 12 -22.38 -4.56 0.37
N SER A 13 -21.36 -4.86 1.18
CA SER A 13 -20.72 -3.85 2.03
C SER A 13 -20.05 -2.74 1.20
N ALA A 14 -19.49 -3.05 0.04
CA ALA A 14 -18.88 -2.07 -0.86
C ALA A 14 -19.90 -1.09 -1.48
N HIS A 15 -21.15 -1.49 -1.62
CA HIS A 15 -22.23 -0.66 -2.12
C HIS A 15 -22.95 0.16 -1.03
N GLU A 16 -22.82 -0.25 0.23
CA GLU A 16 -23.40 0.50 1.35
C GLU A 16 -22.48 1.65 1.75
N VAL A 17 -22.87 2.88 1.34
CA VAL A 17 -22.09 4.10 1.60
C VAL A 17 -22.52 4.86 2.86
N GLU A 18 -23.61 4.42 3.48
CA GLU A 18 -24.12 4.99 4.73
C GLU A 18 -24.11 3.93 5.82
N GLY A 19 -23.17 4.02 6.74
CA GLY A 19 -23.07 3.09 7.87
C GLY A 19 -24.25 3.21 8.85
N ILE A 20 -24.55 2.10 9.53
CA ILE A 20 -25.58 2.06 10.56
C ILE A 20 -25.08 2.70 11.85
N ASN A 21 -23.83 2.39 12.25
CA ASN A 21 -23.23 2.84 13.50
C ASN A 21 -22.76 4.29 13.45
N ILE A 22 -22.19 4.71 12.34
CA ILE A 22 -21.73 6.08 12.10
C ILE A 22 -22.06 6.48 10.67
N LYS A 23 -22.73 7.61 10.51
CA LYS A 23 -23.00 8.17 9.18
C LYS A 23 -21.73 8.78 8.59
N THR A 24 -21.66 8.87 7.28
CA THR A 24 -20.48 9.38 6.57
C THR A 24 -20.08 10.79 7.02
N ASP A 25 -21.04 11.68 7.21
CA ASP A 25 -20.77 13.03 7.74
C ASP A 25 -20.29 13.03 9.20
N GLN A 26 -20.86 12.16 10.03
CA GLN A 26 -20.47 11.99 11.44
C GLN A 26 -19.04 11.44 11.58
N PHE A 27 -18.61 10.62 10.63
CA PHE A 27 -17.23 10.11 10.62
C PHE A 27 -16.20 11.22 10.54
N PHE A 28 -16.42 12.25 9.71
CA PHE A 28 -15.49 13.38 9.61
C PHE A 28 -15.40 14.18 10.92
N GLN A 29 -16.50 14.28 11.65
CA GLN A 29 -16.49 14.87 12.99
C GLN A 29 -15.67 14.00 13.95
N TRP A 30 -15.94 12.69 14.01
CA TRP A 30 -15.26 11.74 14.88
C TRP A 30 -13.74 11.71 14.63
N ILE A 31 -13.27 11.60 13.38
CA ILE A 31 -11.82 11.56 13.09
C ILE A 31 -11.13 12.87 13.47
N ASN A 32 -11.81 14.01 13.33
CA ASN A 32 -11.29 15.30 13.77
C ASN A 32 -11.24 15.45 15.29
N GLU A 33 -12.18 14.87 16.01
CA GLU A 33 -12.13 14.77 17.47
C GLU A 33 -10.93 13.94 17.91
N ARG A 34 -10.71 12.78 17.28
CA ARG A 34 -9.51 11.93 17.55
C ARG A 34 -8.19 12.66 17.26
N ARG A 35 -8.13 13.48 16.21
CA ARG A 35 -6.95 14.32 15.90
C ARG A 35 -6.64 15.34 16.99
N ARG A 36 -7.68 15.86 17.66
CA ARG A 36 -7.54 16.87 18.73
C ARG A 36 -7.33 16.26 20.12
N ALA A 37 -7.65 14.99 20.28
CA ALA A 37 -7.66 14.31 21.56
C ALA A 37 -6.26 13.93 22.07
N VAL A 38 -5.22 14.04 21.23
CA VAL A 38 -3.88 13.54 21.55
C VAL A 38 -2.83 14.57 21.13
N ASP A 39 -1.93 14.90 22.06
CA ASP A 39 -0.75 15.73 21.75
C ASP A 39 0.34 14.89 21.05
N VAL A 40 0.80 15.38 19.90
CA VAL A 40 1.82 14.73 19.06
C VAL A 40 2.91 15.74 18.73
N LYS A 41 4.15 15.41 19.09
CA LYS A 41 5.30 16.23 18.74
C LYS A 41 6.37 15.38 18.07
N ILE A 42 6.84 15.84 16.91
CA ILE A 42 7.87 15.17 16.12
C ILE A 42 8.96 16.19 15.79
N ASP A 43 10.12 15.99 16.39
CA ASP A 43 11.29 16.85 16.18
C ASP A 43 12.35 16.09 15.38
N LEU A 44 12.83 16.67 14.29
CA LEU A 44 14.00 16.14 13.59
C LEU A 44 15.26 16.46 14.41
N ILE A 45 16.07 15.42 14.66
CA ILE A 45 17.25 15.51 15.51
C ILE A 45 18.48 14.91 14.83
N PRO A 46 19.70 15.37 15.15
CA PRO A 46 20.92 14.72 14.72
C PRO A 46 21.01 13.26 15.18
N PHE A 47 21.66 12.42 14.41
CA PHE A 47 21.83 10.99 14.75
C PHE A 47 22.51 10.77 16.12
N SER A 48 23.38 11.68 16.53
CA SER A 48 24.02 11.63 17.84
C SER A 48 23.07 11.79 19.04
N LYS A 49 21.84 12.28 18.80
CA LYS A 49 20.78 12.43 19.79
C LYS A 49 19.73 11.33 19.76
N LEU A 50 19.86 10.37 18.87
CA LEU A 50 18.96 9.22 18.83
C LEU A 50 19.17 8.33 20.05
N ASP A 51 18.13 8.12 20.85
CA ASP A 51 18.17 7.20 21.99
C ASP A 51 18.18 5.75 21.49
N LYS A 52 19.15 4.97 21.97
CA LYS A 52 19.35 3.54 21.65
C LYS A 52 19.58 3.21 20.16
N TRP A 53 19.80 4.18 19.31
CA TRP A 53 20.20 3.98 17.92
C TRP A 53 21.63 4.48 17.70
N GLY A 54 22.38 3.80 16.86
CA GLY A 54 23.75 4.20 16.57
C GLY A 54 24.30 3.52 15.33
N PHE A 55 25.40 4.05 14.85
CA PHE A 55 26.15 3.46 13.73
C PHE A 55 27.06 2.34 14.25
N ASP A 56 26.94 1.17 13.62
CA ASP A 56 27.85 0.05 13.89
C ASP A 56 29.26 0.39 13.40
N ALA A 57 30.26 0.21 14.25
CA ALA A 57 31.64 0.62 13.97
C ALA A 57 32.27 -0.13 12.77
N LEU A 58 31.89 -1.39 12.55
CA LEU A 58 32.45 -2.22 11.48
C LEU A 58 31.76 -1.96 10.14
N THR A 59 30.45 -1.85 10.14
CA THR A 59 29.64 -1.77 8.91
C THR A 59 29.18 -0.36 8.58
N GLY A 60 29.08 0.53 9.58
CA GLY A 60 28.43 1.82 9.43
C GLY A 60 26.90 1.74 9.35
N ASN A 61 26.31 0.57 9.55
CA ASN A 61 24.86 0.42 9.52
C ASN A 61 24.22 1.16 10.71
N LEU A 62 23.13 1.90 10.45
CA LEU A 62 22.36 2.54 11.52
C LEU A 62 21.36 1.55 12.08
N GLN A 63 21.51 1.20 13.36
CA GLN A 63 20.72 0.14 13.99
C GLN A 63 20.40 0.46 15.44
N HIS A 64 19.33 -0.16 15.97
CA HIS A 64 19.01 -0.11 17.39
C HIS A 64 19.94 -1.03 18.19
N VAL A 65 20.33 -0.62 19.42
CA VAL A 65 21.27 -1.38 20.29
C VAL A 65 20.84 -2.82 20.55
N THR A 66 19.53 -3.10 20.58
CA THR A 66 19.00 -4.46 20.79
C THR A 66 19.00 -5.31 19.52
N LYS A 67 19.20 -4.76 18.34
CA LYS A 67 19.07 -5.40 17.02
C LYS A 67 17.71 -6.08 16.77
N LYS A 68 16.68 -5.72 17.55
CA LYS A 68 15.32 -6.32 17.46
C LYS A 68 14.33 -5.50 16.63
N PHE A 69 14.79 -4.40 16.07
CA PHE A 69 14.03 -3.53 15.17
C PHE A 69 14.62 -3.57 13.78
N PHE A 70 14.25 -2.62 12.94
CA PHE A 70 14.88 -2.48 11.64
C PHE A 70 16.29 -1.88 11.73
N SER A 71 17.03 -1.95 10.64
CA SER A 71 18.29 -1.24 10.43
C SER A 71 18.29 -0.55 9.07
N ILE A 72 19.14 0.46 8.92
CA ILE A 72 19.49 1.04 7.63
C ILE A 72 20.84 0.46 7.23
N GLU A 73 20.87 -0.25 6.13
CA GLU A 73 22.03 -0.98 5.61
C GLU A 73 22.31 -0.57 4.18
N GLY A 74 23.44 -0.98 3.62
CA GLY A 74 23.74 -0.85 2.21
C GLY A 74 23.33 -2.09 1.42
N ILE A 75 22.95 -1.89 0.15
CA ILE A 75 22.86 -2.95 -0.85
C ILE A 75 23.62 -2.57 -2.11
N GLU A 76 24.18 -3.57 -2.78
CA GLU A 76 24.67 -3.52 -4.14
C GLU A 76 23.66 -4.26 -5.03
N VAL A 77 23.25 -3.63 -6.12
CA VAL A 77 22.28 -4.18 -7.07
C VAL A 77 22.94 -4.31 -8.43
N LYS A 78 22.73 -5.45 -9.09
CA LYS A 78 23.12 -5.69 -10.48
C LYS A 78 21.91 -6.24 -11.24
N THR A 79 21.68 -5.72 -12.44
CA THR A 79 20.56 -6.14 -13.28
C THR A 79 20.86 -5.83 -14.75
N ASN A 80 20.24 -6.58 -15.64
CA ASN A 80 20.20 -6.28 -17.07
C ASN A 80 18.94 -5.49 -17.48
N TRP A 81 18.17 -4.98 -16.49
CA TRP A 81 16.96 -4.18 -16.69
C TRP A 81 17.29 -2.69 -16.70
N GLY A 82 16.74 -1.95 -17.71
CA GLY A 82 16.87 -0.50 -17.78
C GLY A 82 18.26 -0.01 -18.23
N GLY A 83 18.50 1.29 -18.06
CA GLY A 83 19.75 1.95 -18.51
C GLY A 83 20.90 1.87 -17.52
N VAL A 84 20.67 1.46 -16.26
CA VAL A 84 21.69 1.37 -15.21
C VAL A 84 21.83 -0.08 -14.77
N SER A 85 22.96 -0.70 -15.09
CA SER A 85 23.21 -2.12 -14.82
C SER A 85 23.68 -2.42 -13.39
N SER A 86 24.18 -1.42 -12.66
CA SER A 86 24.64 -1.61 -11.27
C SER A 86 24.60 -0.30 -10.51
N TRP A 87 24.16 -0.36 -9.23
CA TRP A 87 24.22 0.77 -8.30
C TRP A 87 24.30 0.27 -6.86
N THR A 88 24.53 1.20 -5.93
CA THR A 88 24.43 0.93 -4.50
C THR A 88 23.47 1.93 -3.85
N GLN A 89 22.76 1.53 -2.79
CA GLN A 89 21.87 2.40 -2.07
C GLN A 89 21.69 1.97 -0.61
N PRO A 90 21.29 2.89 0.27
CA PRO A 90 20.72 2.53 1.58
C PRO A 90 19.40 1.82 1.42
N ILE A 91 19.07 0.92 2.35
CA ILE A 91 17.79 0.21 2.39
C ILE A 91 17.37 -0.07 3.83
N ILE A 92 16.05 -0.14 4.07
CA ILE A 92 15.51 -0.59 5.35
C ILE A 92 15.54 -2.12 5.37
N ASN A 93 16.27 -2.71 6.30
CA ASN A 93 16.21 -4.13 6.58
C ASN A 93 15.35 -4.38 7.81
N GLN A 94 14.16 -4.92 7.60
CA GLN A 94 13.18 -5.30 8.63
C GLN A 94 12.57 -6.67 8.30
N PRO A 95 13.26 -7.78 8.59
CA PRO A 95 12.87 -9.12 8.12
C PRO A 95 11.64 -9.70 8.83
N GLU A 96 11.20 -9.12 9.94
CA GLU A 96 10.03 -9.60 10.67
C GLU A 96 8.72 -9.43 9.89
N ILE A 97 7.81 -10.41 9.99
CA ILE A 97 6.45 -10.31 9.44
C ILE A 97 5.55 -9.67 10.48
N GLY A 98 4.94 -8.54 10.15
CA GLY A 98 3.93 -7.86 10.96
C GLY A 98 2.52 -8.33 10.61
N PHE A 99 1.58 -8.06 11.52
CA PHE A 99 0.13 -8.22 11.29
C PHE A 99 -0.47 -6.89 10.86
N LEU A 100 -1.24 -6.93 9.78
CA LEU A 100 -2.15 -5.88 9.33
C LEU A 100 -3.54 -6.52 9.29
N GLY A 101 -4.32 -6.35 10.37
CA GLY A 101 -5.54 -7.10 10.60
C GLY A 101 -6.79 -6.23 10.68
N ILE A 102 -7.89 -6.65 10.05
CA ILE A 102 -9.19 -6.02 10.19
C ILE A 102 -10.20 -7.04 10.72
N ILE A 103 -10.88 -6.67 11.81
CA ILE A 103 -12.03 -7.41 12.32
C ILE A 103 -13.26 -6.95 11.55
N THR A 104 -14.07 -7.90 11.13
CA THR A 104 -15.39 -7.63 10.53
C THR A 104 -16.51 -8.30 11.32
N LYS A 105 -17.72 -7.74 11.20
CA LYS A 105 -18.94 -8.27 11.77
C LYS A 105 -20.12 -7.91 10.88
N LYS A 106 -21.08 -8.81 10.73
CA LYS A 106 -22.35 -8.49 10.08
C LYS A 106 -23.25 -7.74 11.08
N ILE A 107 -23.63 -6.52 10.73
CA ILE A 107 -24.59 -5.69 11.45
C ILE A 107 -25.75 -5.45 10.50
N ASP A 108 -26.96 -5.85 10.89
CA ASP A 108 -28.17 -5.82 10.07
C ASP A 108 -27.98 -6.44 8.66
N GLY A 109 -27.21 -7.54 8.59
CA GLY A 109 -26.95 -8.26 7.35
C GLY A 109 -25.86 -7.68 6.45
N VAL A 110 -25.26 -6.54 6.81
CA VAL A 110 -24.17 -5.88 6.08
C VAL A 110 -22.85 -6.05 6.84
N LEU A 111 -21.81 -6.47 6.13
CA LEU A 111 -20.48 -6.63 6.72
C LEU A 111 -19.86 -5.27 7.04
N HIS A 112 -19.51 -5.04 8.30
CA HIS A 112 -18.83 -3.84 8.79
C HIS A 112 -17.41 -4.19 9.21
N PHE A 113 -16.51 -3.23 9.08
CA PHE A 113 -15.08 -3.32 9.35
C PHE A 113 -14.77 -2.45 10.57
N LEU A 114 -14.13 -3.02 11.58
CA LEU A 114 -13.67 -2.26 12.75
C LEU A 114 -12.37 -1.54 12.41
N MET A 115 -12.44 -0.23 12.29
CA MET A 115 -11.32 0.59 11.88
C MET A 115 -10.80 1.44 13.04
N GLN A 116 -9.51 1.78 13.04
CA GLN A 116 -8.86 2.55 14.08
C GLN A 116 -8.44 3.94 13.57
N ALA A 117 -8.72 4.99 14.35
CA ALA A 117 -8.04 6.28 14.23
C ALA A 117 -6.65 6.16 14.85
N LYS A 118 -5.62 5.95 14.03
CA LYS A 118 -4.26 5.66 14.49
C LYS A 118 -3.31 6.79 14.20
N ILE A 119 -2.44 7.07 15.18
CA ILE A 119 -1.35 8.03 15.02
C ILE A 119 -0.12 7.29 14.52
N GLU A 120 0.47 7.78 13.44
CA GLU A 120 1.80 7.38 12.98
C GLU A 120 2.66 8.63 12.81
N PRO A 121 3.91 8.61 13.33
CA PRO A 121 4.73 9.82 13.44
C PRO A 121 5.07 10.45 12.08
N GLY A 122 5.15 9.66 11.03
CA GLY A 122 5.49 10.15 9.71
C GLY A 122 4.31 10.61 8.86
N ASN A 123 3.06 10.39 9.29
CA ASN A 123 1.89 10.81 8.54
C ASN A 123 1.75 12.33 8.51
N ILE A 124 1.35 12.89 7.35
CA ILE A 124 1.21 14.35 7.17
C ILE A 124 0.24 14.97 8.18
N ASN A 125 -0.87 14.31 8.45
CA ASN A 125 -1.92 14.77 9.36
C ASN A 125 -1.94 13.99 10.69
N CYS A 126 -0.89 13.26 11.01
CA CYS A 126 -0.68 12.39 12.17
C CYS A 126 -1.69 11.25 12.29
N VAL A 127 -3.00 11.54 12.34
CA VAL A 127 -4.07 10.55 12.54
C VAL A 127 -4.71 10.19 11.22
N GLN A 128 -4.70 8.90 10.91
CA GLN A 128 -5.37 8.33 9.74
C GLN A 128 -6.18 7.09 10.11
N LEU A 129 -7.14 6.73 9.25
CA LEU A 129 -7.92 5.51 9.41
C LEU A 129 -7.07 4.29 9.08
N SER A 130 -6.86 3.45 10.08
CA SER A 130 -5.98 2.27 10.08
C SER A 130 -6.77 0.97 10.22
N PRO A 131 -6.17 -0.20 9.91
CA PRO A 131 -6.72 -1.49 10.28
C PRO A 131 -6.98 -1.58 11.79
N THR A 132 -7.82 -2.52 12.21
CA THR A 132 -8.06 -2.81 13.63
C THR A 132 -6.76 -3.09 14.38
N LEU A 133 -5.87 -3.87 13.76
CA LEU A 133 -4.56 -4.22 14.30
C LEU A 133 -3.47 -3.94 13.27
N GLN A 134 -2.46 -3.19 13.71
CA GLN A 134 -1.21 -2.97 12.98
C GLN A 134 -0.08 -3.17 13.98
N ALA A 135 0.55 -4.35 13.95
CA ALA A 135 1.55 -4.74 14.94
C ALA A 135 2.73 -5.48 14.31
N THR A 136 3.94 -5.04 14.61
CA THR A 136 5.16 -5.77 14.28
C THR A 136 5.42 -6.86 15.32
N ARG A 137 6.32 -7.81 15.02
CA ARG A 137 6.68 -8.89 15.95
C ARG A 137 7.18 -8.36 17.29
N SER A 138 7.94 -7.27 17.26
CA SER A 138 8.44 -6.61 18.47
C SER A 138 7.30 -6.11 19.36
N ASN A 139 6.18 -5.66 18.79
CA ASN A 139 5.02 -5.18 19.55
C ASN A 139 4.27 -6.35 20.20
N TYR A 140 3.92 -7.39 19.44
CA TYR A 140 3.14 -8.50 20.00
C TYR A 140 3.98 -9.49 20.86
N SER A 141 5.31 -9.54 20.68
CA SER A 141 6.20 -10.27 21.58
C SER A 141 6.62 -9.45 22.82
N ARG A 142 6.06 -8.27 23.03
CA ARG A 142 6.29 -7.36 24.18
C ARG A 142 7.76 -7.06 24.44
N VAL A 143 8.56 -6.86 23.40
CA VAL A 143 9.99 -6.48 23.55
C VAL A 143 10.16 -5.23 24.40
N HIS A 144 9.21 -4.32 24.39
CA HIS A 144 9.18 -3.09 25.17
C HIS A 144 8.54 -3.23 26.57
N LYS A 145 8.10 -4.42 26.98
CA LYS A 145 7.34 -4.64 28.23
C LYS A 145 6.03 -3.83 28.32
N GLY A 146 5.55 -3.29 27.21
CA GLY A 146 4.29 -2.55 27.13
C GLY A 146 3.04 -3.44 27.19
N LYS A 147 1.86 -2.82 27.15
CA LYS A 147 0.58 -3.55 27.02
C LYS A 147 0.51 -4.28 25.69
N SER A 148 -0.22 -5.38 25.64
CA SER A 148 -0.52 -6.06 24.38
C SER A 148 -1.33 -5.14 23.47
N PRO A 149 -1.08 -5.11 22.15
CA PRO A 149 -1.97 -4.40 21.23
C PRO A 149 -3.41 -4.85 21.40
N LEU A 150 -4.36 -3.92 21.34
CA LEU A 150 -5.79 -4.22 21.41
C LEU A 150 -6.18 -5.19 20.30
N TYR A 151 -7.08 -6.13 20.61
CA TYR A 151 -7.63 -7.15 19.71
C TYR A 151 -6.62 -8.17 19.15
N LEU A 152 -5.36 -8.19 19.63
CA LEU A 152 -4.35 -9.16 19.16
C LEU A 152 -4.82 -10.61 19.27
N GLU A 153 -5.60 -10.93 20.32
CA GLU A 153 -6.13 -12.27 20.61
C GLU A 153 -7.00 -12.85 19.48
N TYR A 154 -7.58 -12.01 18.64
CA TYR A 154 -8.36 -12.44 17.47
C TYR A 154 -7.47 -12.83 16.28
N PHE A 155 -6.21 -12.42 16.25
CA PHE A 155 -5.30 -12.63 15.12
C PHE A 155 -4.19 -13.65 15.41
N ASN A 156 -3.90 -13.93 16.68
CA ASN A 156 -2.84 -14.84 17.10
C ASN A 156 -3.31 -16.27 17.39
N GLY A 157 -4.60 -16.57 17.19
CA GLY A 157 -5.20 -17.89 17.39
C GLY A 157 -5.74 -18.17 18.79
N GLU A 158 -5.73 -17.19 19.71
CA GLU A 158 -6.31 -17.32 21.04
C GLU A 158 -7.86 -17.33 21.01
N LYS A 159 -8.44 -16.60 20.06
CA LYS A 159 -9.88 -16.55 19.82
C LYS A 159 -10.24 -17.31 18.54
N LYS A 160 -11.39 -17.99 18.57
CA LYS A 160 -11.95 -18.65 17.38
C LYS A 160 -12.65 -17.62 16.50
N VAL A 161 -12.24 -17.52 15.24
CA VAL A 161 -12.76 -16.57 14.25
C VAL A 161 -12.89 -17.25 12.89
N ASP A 162 -13.70 -16.70 12.00
CA ASP A 162 -13.69 -17.09 10.59
C ASP A 162 -12.73 -16.18 9.81
N VAL A 163 -11.81 -16.78 9.07
CA VAL A 163 -10.85 -16.05 8.25
C VAL A 163 -11.46 -15.80 6.88
N LEU A 164 -11.63 -14.53 6.52
CA LEU A 164 -12.18 -14.10 5.23
C LEU A 164 -11.08 -13.83 4.19
N LEU A 165 -9.92 -13.37 4.67
CA LEU A 165 -8.73 -13.10 3.86
C LEU A 165 -7.48 -13.32 4.69
N ASP A 166 -6.46 -13.98 4.11
CA ASP A 166 -5.16 -14.17 4.74
C ASP A 166 -4.08 -14.27 3.66
N GLN A 167 -3.21 -13.26 3.59
CA GLN A 167 -2.22 -13.12 2.53
C GLN A 167 -0.91 -12.54 3.06
N LEU A 168 0.22 -13.04 2.57
CA LEU A 168 1.51 -12.39 2.75
C LEU A 168 1.76 -11.46 1.57
N GLN A 169 1.97 -10.17 1.84
CA GLN A 169 2.15 -9.16 0.82
C GLN A 169 3.45 -8.37 1.02
N SER A 170 4.15 -8.09 -0.09
CA SER A 170 5.40 -7.33 -0.10
C SER A 170 5.21 -5.86 0.31
N GLU A 171 6.24 -5.27 0.88
CA GLU A 171 6.39 -3.82 1.07
C GLU A 171 7.06 -3.18 -0.15
N GLN A 172 7.32 -1.86 -0.08
CA GLN A 172 8.00 -1.12 -1.15
C GLN A 172 9.41 -1.67 -1.40
N GLY A 173 9.61 -2.37 -2.51
CA GLY A 173 10.91 -2.94 -2.86
C GLY A 173 12.01 -1.90 -3.12
N ALA A 174 11.63 -0.65 -3.39
CA ALA A 174 12.60 0.44 -3.52
C ALA A 174 13.15 0.94 -2.16
N ARG A 175 12.53 0.58 -1.03
CA ARG A 175 12.86 1.07 0.33
C ARG A 175 13.12 -0.04 1.34
N PHE A 176 12.48 -1.19 1.19
CA PHE A 176 12.60 -2.33 2.10
C PHE A 176 13.24 -3.52 1.43
N LEU A 177 14.18 -4.16 2.13
CA LEU A 177 14.81 -5.40 1.68
C LEU A 177 13.93 -6.59 2.05
N LYS A 178 13.29 -7.21 1.06
CA LYS A 178 12.50 -8.45 1.22
C LYS A 178 11.53 -8.42 2.41
N LYS A 179 10.85 -7.30 2.60
CA LYS A 179 9.85 -7.12 3.67
C LYS A 179 8.48 -7.57 3.19
N ARG A 180 7.75 -8.28 4.08
CA ARG A 180 6.35 -8.67 3.90
C ARG A 180 5.58 -8.44 5.19
N ASN A 181 4.27 -8.22 5.05
CA ASN A 181 3.31 -8.23 6.15
C ASN A 181 2.20 -9.24 5.86
N ARG A 182 1.61 -9.79 6.93
CA ARG A 182 0.42 -10.62 6.85
C ARG A 182 -0.80 -9.73 6.87
N ASN A 183 -1.52 -9.68 5.76
CA ASN A 183 -2.77 -8.97 5.59
C ASN A 183 -3.90 -9.95 5.88
N ILE A 184 -4.72 -9.69 6.90
CA ILE A 184 -5.74 -10.61 7.34
C ILE A 184 -7.06 -9.88 7.64
N ILE A 185 -8.17 -10.44 7.17
CA ILE A 185 -9.53 -10.00 7.52
C ILE A 185 -10.25 -11.19 8.14
N ILE A 186 -10.83 -10.97 9.31
CA ILE A 186 -11.55 -11.98 10.06
C ILE A 186 -12.97 -11.54 10.36
N GLU A 187 -13.89 -12.49 10.50
CA GLU A 187 -15.27 -12.22 10.94
C GLU A 187 -15.48 -12.74 12.36
N VAL A 188 -16.07 -11.91 13.21
CA VAL A 188 -16.51 -12.25 14.55
C VAL A 188 -18.04 -12.23 14.61
N TYR A 189 -18.62 -13.07 15.47
CA TYR A 189 -20.06 -13.20 15.64
C TYR A 189 -20.52 -12.64 16.99
N GLU A 190 -19.61 -12.59 17.95
CA GLU A 190 -19.85 -12.05 19.29
C GLU A 190 -19.81 -10.51 19.30
N ASP A 191 -20.38 -9.91 20.32
CA ASP A 191 -20.19 -8.48 20.59
C ASP A 191 -18.81 -8.30 21.20
N ILE A 192 -18.05 -7.40 20.60
CA ILE A 192 -16.71 -7.02 21.06
C ILE A 192 -16.71 -5.58 21.55
N PRO A 193 -15.90 -5.25 22.56
CA PRO A 193 -15.75 -3.86 22.99
C PRO A 193 -15.30 -2.97 21.83
N VAL A 194 -15.88 -1.79 21.67
CA VAL A 194 -15.44 -0.77 20.71
C VAL A 194 -14.90 0.40 21.52
N TYR A 195 -13.58 0.59 21.48
CA TYR A 195 -12.93 1.69 22.18
C TYR A 195 -13.10 3.00 21.40
N GLU A 196 -12.87 4.14 22.04
CA GLU A 196 -13.14 5.46 21.46
C GLU A 196 -12.36 5.80 20.18
N ASP A 197 -11.16 5.21 20.01
CA ASP A 197 -10.37 5.33 18.78
C ASP A 197 -10.79 4.36 17.66
N PHE A 198 -11.91 3.63 17.84
CA PHE A 198 -12.39 2.64 16.88
C PHE A 198 -13.83 2.95 16.45
N CYS A 199 -14.15 2.60 15.23
CA CYS A 199 -15.51 2.67 14.70
C CYS A 199 -15.79 1.58 13.68
N TRP A 200 -17.06 1.17 13.59
CA TRP A 200 -17.54 0.25 12.57
C TRP A 200 -17.92 1.01 11.30
N LEU A 201 -17.32 0.63 10.18
CA LEU A 201 -17.56 1.23 8.86
C LEU A 201 -17.89 0.15 7.83
N THR A 202 -18.73 0.46 6.86
CA THR A 202 -18.89 -0.38 5.68
C THR A 202 -17.69 -0.25 4.74
N LEU A 203 -17.50 -1.21 3.86
CA LEU A 203 -16.47 -1.11 2.82
C LEU A 203 -16.76 0.06 1.87
N GLY A 204 -18.04 0.37 1.62
CA GLY A 204 -18.46 1.52 0.82
C GLY A 204 -18.04 2.85 1.43
N GLN A 205 -18.18 3.02 2.75
CA GLN A 205 -17.68 4.19 3.46
C GLN A 205 -16.15 4.30 3.38
N ILE A 206 -15.42 3.22 3.65
CA ILE A 206 -13.96 3.20 3.56
C ILE A 206 -13.50 3.60 2.14
N LYS A 207 -14.14 3.05 1.10
CA LYS A 207 -13.85 3.42 -0.29
C LYS A 207 -14.19 4.88 -0.60
N HIS A 208 -15.27 5.41 -0.03
CA HIS A 208 -15.60 6.82 -0.17
C HIS A 208 -14.51 7.71 0.44
N PHE A 209 -14.00 7.36 1.61
CA PHE A 209 -12.96 8.12 2.30
C PHE A 209 -11.59 8.11 1.59
N LEU A 210 -11.34 7.16 0.68
CA LEU A 210 -10.17 7.17 -0.19
C LEU A 210 -10.11 8.36 -1.16
N LEU A 211 -11.24 9.04 -1.39
CA LEU A 211 -11.31 10.25 -2.19
C LEU A 211 -10.80 11.51 -1.44
N THR A 212 -10.56 11.38 -0.14
CA THR A 212 -10.02 12.46 0.70
C THR A 212 -8.52 12.26 0.88
N ASP A 213 -7.75 13.31 0.61
CA ASP A 213 -6.30 13.28 0.72
C ASP A 213 -5.84 12.82 2.11
N ASN A 214 -4.96 11.83 2.13
CA ASN A 214 -4.28 11.34 3.34
C ASN A 214 -5.22 10.94 4.50
N LEU A 215 -6.46 10.53 4.21
CA LEU A 215 -7.41 10.14 5.27
C LEU A 215 -7.26 8.67 5.66
N ILE A 216 -6.99 7.80 4.70
CA ILE A 216 -6.81 6.35 4.89
C ILE A 216 -5.32 6.03 4.85
N ASN A 217 -4.80 5.36 5.89
CA ASN A 217 -3.39 5.00 5.92
C ASN A 217 -3.03 3.92 4.87
N MET A 218 -1.74 3.77 4.62
CA MET A 218 -1.24 2.82 3.63
C MET A 218 -1.63 1.38 3.97
N ASP A 219 -1.54 0.98 5.23
CA ASP A 219 -1.82 -0.37 5.68
C ASP A 219 -3.28 -0.79 5.48
N THR A 220 -4.23 0.11 5.74
CA THR A 220 -5.65 -0.12 5.41
C THR A 220 -5.82 -0.39 3.92
N ARG A 221 -5.24 0.46 3.06
CA ARG A 221 -5.32 0.30 1.60
C ARG A 221 -4.74 -1.03 1.15
N THR A 222 -3.64 -1.48 1.77
CA THR A 222 -3.01 -2.76 1.49
C THR A 222 -3.91 -3.94 1.88
N VAL A 223 -4.51 -3.92 3.09
CA VAL A 223 -5.40 -5.01 3.55
C VAL A 223 -6.66 -5.11 2.70
N ILE A 224 -7.38 -3.99 2.50
CA ILE A 224 -8.63 -4.01 1.71
C ILE A 224 -8.38 -4.36 0.25
N SER A 225 -7.17 -4.14 -0.26
CA SER A 225 -6.79 -4.55 -1.61
C SER A 225 -6.86 -6.08 -1.80
N GLY A 226 -6.71 -6.89 -0.77
CA GLY A 226 -6.87 -8.33 -0.79
C GLY A 226 -8.30 -8.82 -1.02
N ILE A 227 -9.33 -7.98 -0.83
CA ILE A 227 -10.74 -8.35 -0.99
C ILE A 227 -11.06 -8.67 -2.46
N SER A 228 -11.58 -9.85 -2.73
CA SER A 228 -12.11 -10.26 -4.04
C SER A 228 -13.64 -10.24 -4.00
N PHE A 229 -14.22 -9.78 -5.09
CA PHE A 229 -15.67 -9.81 -5.28
C PHE A 229 -16.16 -11.05 -6.06
N GLY A 230 -15.22 -11.97 -6.39
CA GLY A 230 -15.51 -13.18 -7.15
C GLY A 230 -15.34 -12.99 -8.67
N THR A 231 -15.54 -14.11 -9.38
CA THR A 231 -15.55 -14.15 -10.84
C THR A 231 -16.87 -14.76 -11.29
N TYR A 232 -17.57 -14.07 -12.18
CA TYR A 232 -18.90 -14.40 -12.64
C TYR A 232 -18.94 -14.49 -14.17
N LEU A 233 -19.88 -15.27 -14.72
CA LEU A 233 -20.20 -15.24 -16.13
C LEU A 233 -20.99 -13.96 -16.46
N MET A 234 -20.86 -13.44 -17.69
CA MET A 234 -21.63 -12.27 -18.13
C MET A 234 -23.15 -12.48 -18.00
N SER A 235 -23.62 -13.70 -18.21
CA SER A 235 -25.03 -14.08 -17.99
C SER A 235 -25.46 -13.96 -16.53
N GLU A 236 -24.58 -14.19 -15.57
CA GLU A 236 -24.86 -14.02 -14.14
C GLU A 236 -24.87 -12.54 -13.74
N LEU A 237 -24.09 -11.68 -14.40
CA LEU A 237 -24.01 -10.24 -14.12
C LEU A 237 -25.32 -9.50 -14.46
N THR A 238 -26.16 -10.03 -15.35
CA THR A 238 -27.48 -9.44 -15.63
C THR A 238 -28.38 -9.43 -14.39
N PHE A 239 -28.28 -10.43 -13.52
CA PHE A 239 -29.01 -10.46 -12.24
C PHE A 239 -28.44 -9.44 -11.26
N ILE A 240 -27.11 -9.28 -11.19
CA ILE A 240 -26.45 -8.31 -10.35
C ILE A 240 -26.85 -6.89 -10.78
N ASN A 241 -26.88 -6.60 -12.08
CA ASN A 241 -27.25 -5.30 -12.64
C ASN A 241 -28.75 -4.94 -12.41
N SER A 242 -29.63 -5.93 -12.29
CA SER A 242 -31.05 -5.72 -12.01
C SER A 242 -31.34 -5.41 -10.53
N ASP A 243 -30.39 -5.67 -9.64
CA ASP A 243 -30.51 -5.31 -8.25
C ASP A 243 -30.32 -3.78 -8.07
N ARG A 244 -31.24 -3.14 -7.36
CA ARG A 244 -31.22 -1.68 -7.07
C ARG A 244 -29.90 -1.20 -6.44
N LEU A 245 -29.15 -2.11 -5.80
CA LEU A 245 -27.84 -1.84 -5.20
C LEU A 245 -26.80 -1.39 -6.24
N PHE A 246 -26.91 -1.82 -7.50
CA PHE A 246 -25.88 -1.59 -8.52
C PHE A 246 -26.25 -0.50 -9.55
N TYR A 247 -27.42 0.07 -9.47
CA TYR A 247 -27.96 1.02 -10.46
C TYR A 247 -27.12 2.30 -10.64
N LYS A 248 -26.33 2.69 -9.63
CA LYS A 248 -25.48 3.90 -9.67
C LYS A 248 -23.99 3.61 -9.95
N SER A 249 -23.63 2.35 -10.16
CA SER A 249 -22.22 1.97 -10.38
C SER A 249 -21.79 2.20 -11.83
N ASN A 250 -20.50 2.47 -12.03
CA ASN A 250 -19.90 2.41 -13.37
C ASN A 250 -19.88 0.95 -13.83
N HIS A 251 -20.83 0.56 -14.68
CA HIS A 251 -21.00 -0.83 -15.10
C HIS A 251 -19.75 -1.42 -15.75
N GLU A 252 -19.03 -0.65 -16.58
CA GLU A 252 -17.83 -1.15 -17.26
C GLU A 252 -16.68 -1.41 -16.27
N MET A 253 -16.58 -0.60 -15.23
CA MET A 253 -15.59 -0.80 -14.17
C MET A 253 -15.97 -1.98 -13.26
N LEU A 254 -17.26 -2.10 -12.93
CA LEU A 254 -17.79 -3.21 -12.14
C LEU A 254 -17.62 -4.55 -12.91
N HIS A 255 -17.94 -4.59 -14.21
CA HIS A 255 -17.72 -5.77 -15.04
C HIS A 255 -16.23 -6.12 -15.12
N SER A 256 -15.33 -5.14 -15.27
CA SER A 256 -13.89 -5.39 -15.20
C SER A 256 -13.46 -6.07 -13.89
N ALA A 257 -14.15 -5.78 -12.78
CA ALA A 257 -13.86 -6.39 -11.48
C ALA A 257 -14.47 -7.78 -11.29
N LEU A 258 -15.54 -8.11 -12.01
CA LEU A 258 -16.36 -9.30 -11.76
C LEU A 258 -16.24 -10.40 -12.83
N THR A 259 -15.69 -10.11 -14.02
CA THR A 259 -15.60 -11.12 -15.09
C THR A 259 -14.27 -11.08 -15.84
N ASN A 260 -13.90 -12.23 -16.41
CA ASN A 260 -12.77 -12.38 -17.33
C ASN A 260 -13.21 -12.68 -18.77
N GLU A 261 -14.52 -12.83 -19.04
CA GLU A 261 -15.00 -13.25 -20.38
C GLU A 261 -14.70 -12.23 -21.49
N SER A 262 -14.54 -10.95 -21.13
CA SER A 262 -14.19 -9.88 -22.07
C SER A 262 -12.74 -9.44 -21.97
N SER A 263 -11.90 -10.18 -21.25
CA SER A 263 -10.48 -9.83 -21.11
C SER A 263 -9.72 -9.96 -22.44
N LEU A 264 -8.75 -9.08 -22.67
CA LEU A 264 -7.93 -9.09 -23.89
C LEU A 264 -6.99 -10.30 -23.93
N LYS A 265 -6.52 -10.74 -22.77
CA LYS A 265 -5.65 -11.92 -22.59
C LYS A 265 -6.21 -12.82 -21.51
N SER A 266 -5.99 -14.12 -21.63
CA SER A 266 -6.31 -15.08 -20.59
C SER A 266 -5.33 -14.97 -19.40
N ILE A 267 -5.67 -15.57 -18.27
CA ILE A 267 -4.75 -15.66 -17.11
C ILE A 267 -3.47 -16.42 -17.50
N GLU A 268 -3.60 -17.49 -18.27
CA GLU A 268 -2.47 -18.32 -18.74
C GLU A 268 -1.53 -17.54 -19.64
N GLU A 269 -2.06 -16.71 -20.54
CA GLU A 269 -1.26 -15.82 -21.39
C GLU A 269 -0.51 -14.77 -20.58
N ILE A 270 -1.13 -14.22 -19.53
CA ILE A 270 -0.48 -13.28 -18.60
C ILE A 270 0.62 -14.00 -17.81
N ILE A 271 0.36 -15.19 -17.29
CA ILE A 271 1.38 -16.01 -16.60
C ILE A 271 2.57 -16.29 -17.53
N SER A 272 2.29 -16.67 -18.78
CA SER A 272 3.34 -16.91 -19.79
C SER A 272 4.17 -15.65 -20.06
N TRP A 273 3.50 -14.48 -20.18
CA TRP A 273 4.17 -13.19 -20.34
C TRP A 273 5.07 -12.85 -19.15
N ILE A 274 4.59 -12.99 -17.90
CA ILE A 274 5.38 -12.77 -16.68
C ILE A 274 6.57 -13.73 -16.64
N THR A 275 6.35 -15.03 -16.95
CA THR A 275 7.39 -16.05 -16.94
C THR A 275 8.49 -15.75 -17.96
N ASN A 276 8.09 -15.32 -19.17
CA ASN A 276 9.06 -14.92 -20.20
C ASN A 276 9.92 -13.73 -19.75
N LEU A 277 9.32 -12.70 -19.12
CA LEU A 277 10.08 -11.58 -18.58
C LEU A 277 11.02 -12.01 -17.45
N LYS A 278 10.56 -12.87 -16.53
CA LYS A 278 11.40 -13.40 -15.44
C LYS A 278 12.58 -14.24 -15.95
N SER A 279 12.42 -14.93 -17.08
CA SER A 279 13.51 -15.70 -17.70
C SER A 279 14.50 -14.83 -18.48
N LYS A 280 14.08 -13.62 -18.89
CA LYS A 280 14.89 -12.67 -19.66
C LYS A 280 15.73 -11.75 -18.77
N TYR A 281 15.18 -11.39 -17.60
CA TYR A 281 15.80 -10.40 -16.73
C TYR A 281 16.45 -11.05 -15.51
N GLU A 282 17.53 -10.41 -15.06
CA GLU A 282 18.33 -10.83 -13.91
C GLU A 282 18.31 -9.73 -12.85
N LEU A 283 18.29 -10.13 -11.58
CA LEU A 283 18.41 -9.25 -10.44
C LEU A 283 19.26 -9.92 -9.37
N GLU A 284 20.44 -9.38 -9.15
CA GLU A 284 21.32 -9.76 -8.06
C GLU A 284 21.36 -8.64 -7.02
N VAL A 285 21.08 -8.97 -5.77
CA VAL A 285 21.08 -8.01 -4.67
C VAL A 285 21.89 -8.54 -3.51
N ASN A 286 23.01 -7.87 -3.24
CA ASN A 286 23.94 -8.21 -2.18
C ASN A 286 23.88 -7.18 -1.06
N ARG A 287 23.80 -7.64 0.20
CA ARG A 287 23.94 -6.74 1.35
C ARG A 287 25.41 -6.35 1.51
N ILE A 288 25.63 -5.06 1.65
CA ILE A 288 26.95 -4.48 1.88
C ILE A 288 26.92 -3.58 3.12
N PRO A 289 28.04 -3.33 3.78
CA PRO A 289 28.15 -2.29 4.80
C PRO A 289 27.68 -0.93 4.29
N LEU A 290 26.91 -0.19 5.09
CA LEU A 290 26.41 1.13 4.68
C LEU A 290 27.56 2.08 4.29
N LYS A 291 28.71 1.98 4.95
CA LYS A 291 29.93 2.77 4.62
C LYS A 291 30.54 2.46 3.23
N GLN A 292 30.11 1.39 2.55
CA GLN A 292 30.53 1.03 1.20
C GLN A 292 29.56 1.49 0.11
N VAL A 293 28.43 2.07 0.50
CA VAL A 293 27.46 2.61 -0.44
C VAL A 293 28.06 3.83 -1.12
N LYS A 294 28.10 3.82 -2.43
CA LYS A 294 28.64 4.90 -3.27
C LYS A 294 27.57 5.95 -3.54
N ASP A 295 28.01 7.18 -3.80
CA ASP A 295 27.16 8.33 -4.13
C ASP A 295 26.16 8.74 -3.03
N TRP A 296 26.36 8.22 -1.80
CA TRP A 296 25.59 8.60 -0.62
C TRP A 296 26.52 9.13 0.48
N ILE A 297 26.05 10.20 1.13
CA ILE A 297 26.77 10.87 2.21
C ILE A 297 26.08 10.55 3.53
N VAL A 298 26.85 10.14 4.53
CA VAL A 298 26.40 10.01 5.91
C VAL A 298 26.90 11.24 6.66
N SER A 299 26.00 12.18 6.92
CA SER A 299 26.27 13.38 7.74
C SER A 299 25.86 13.17 9.20
N GLY A 300 26.06 14.17 10.05
CA GLY A 300 25.58 14.13 11.44
C GLY A 300 24.06 14.19 11.58
N THR A 301 23.33 14.60 10.53
CA THR A 301 21.89 14.85 10.56
C THR A 301 21.09 13.97 9.60
N GLU A 302 21.70 13.53 8.51
CA GLU A 302 21.00 12.74 7.48
C GLU A 302 21.96 11.85 6.67
N ILE A 303 21.38 10.79 6.09
CA ILE A 303 21.99 9.98 5.03
C ILE A 303 21.28 10.35 3.75
N HIS A 304 21.98 10.88 2.74
CA HIS A 304 21.35 11.36 1.51
C HIS A 304 22.24 11.13 0.29
N HIS A 305 21.64 11.10 -0.90
CA HIS A 305 22.36 11.03 -2.16
C HIS A 305 23.12 12.34 -2.41
N ILE A 306 24.33 12.27 -3.02
CA ILE A 306 25.18 13.45 -3.28
C ILE A 306 24.49 14.56 -4.09
N GLU A 307 23.54 14.19 -4.95
CA GLU A 307 22.73 15.10 -5.76
C GLU A 307 21.36 15.39 -5.13
N ASN A 308 21.13 15.01 -3.87
CA ASN A 308 19.83 15.14 -3.18
C ASN A 308 18.65 14.47 -3.93
N LYS A 309 18.93 13.40 -4.69
CA LYS A 309 17.93 12.59 -5.40
C LYS A 309 17.38 11.48 -4.49
N TYR A 310 16.31 10.85 -4.93
CA TYR A 310 15.68 9.66 -4.36
C TYR A 310 15.09 9.88 -2.97
N PHE A 311 15.88 9.80 -1.92
CA PHE A 311 15.43 9.94 -0.52
C PHE A 311 16.58 10.31 0.40
N SER A 312 16.23 10.68 1.64
CA SER A 312 17.15 10.79 2.75
C SER A 312 16.66 10.00 3.96
N VAL A 313 17.58 9.63 4.86
CA VAL A 313 17.26 9.06 6.18
C VAL A 313 17.55 10.10 7.22
N LEU A 314 16.60 10.35 8.10
CA LEU A 314 16.62 11.39 9.13
C LEU A 314 16.50 10.77 10.53
N GLY A 315 17.04 11.40 11.55
CA GLY A 315 16.73 11.10 12.93
C GLY A 315 15.50 11.87 13.41
N ALA A 316 14.60 11.21 14.11
CA ALA A 316 13.41 11.84 14.70
C ALA A 316 13.25 11.47 16.18
N ASN A 317 12.91 12.47 17.02
CA ASN A 317 12.39 12.28 18.36
C ASN A 317 10.88 12.45 18.33
N ILE A 318 10.15 11.50 18.91
CA ILE A 318 8.71 11.36 18.78
C ILE A 318 8.09 11.33 20.17
N PHE A 319 7.13 12.22 20.41
CA PHE A 319 6.27 12.20 21.59
C PHE A 319 4.81 12.03 21.16
N ILE A 320 4.11 11.05 21.76
CA ILE A 320 2.69 10.78 21.54
C ILE A 320 2.06 10.43 22.88
N GLU A 321 1.13 11.27 23.35
CA GLU A 321 0.58 11.22 24.70
C GLU A 321 -0.17 9.91 25.03
N ASN A 322 -0.89 9.31 24.08
CA ASN A 322 -1.71 8.11 24.31
C ASN A 322 -1.06 6.78 23.91
N ARG A 323 0.28 6.75 23.76
CA ARG A 323 1.02 5.54 23.39
C ARG A 323 1.55 4.81 24.63
N GLU A 324 1.79 3.51 24.48
CA GLU A 324 2.44 2.66 25.49
C GLU A 324 3.85 3.17 25.87
N VAL A 325 4.55 3.73 24.88
CA VAL A 325 5.81 4.45 25.05
C VAL A 325 5.56 5.88 24.59
N LEU A 326 5.57 6.82 25.54
CA LEU A 326 5.25 8.22 25.29
C LEU A 326 6.31 8.93 24.44
N ASN A 327 7.58 8.57 24.64
CA ASN A 327 8.70 9.21 23.97
C ASN A 327 9.73 8.18 23.51
N TRP A 328 10.09 8.25 22.22
CA TRP A 328 11.16 7.43 21.63
C TRP A 328 11.81 8.18 20.47
N SER A 329 12.95 7.68 20.03
CA SER A 329 13.56 8.15 18.79
C SER A 329 13.79 7.02 17.80
N GLN A 330 13.77 7.35 16.51
CA GLN A 330 14.04 6.39 15.43
C GLN A 330 14.47 7.08 14.15
N PRO A 331 15.12 6.36 13.23
CA PRO A 331 15.27 6.83 11.85
C PRO A 331 13.95 6.84 11.10
N LEU A 332 13.78 7.83 10.21
CA LEU A 332 12.68 7.92 9.25
C LEU A 332 13.24 8.20 7.85
N VAL A 333 12.58 7.72 6.84
CA VAL A 333 12.92 7.98 5.44
C VAL A 333 12.07 9.14 4.92
N ARG A 334 12.68 10.08 4.21
CA ARG A 334 12.00 11.19 3.56
C ARG A 334 12.32 11.17 2.07
N SER A 335 11.32 11.05 1.21
CA SER A 335 11.49 11.18 -0.24
C SER A 335 11.96 12.58 -0.61
N ALA A 336 12.82 12.68 -1.64
CA ALA A 336 13.32 13.97 -2.12
C ALA A 336 12.19 14.84 -2.68
N GLN A 337 11.18 14.22 -3.27
CA GLN A 337 10.00 14.88 -3.86
C GLN A 337 8.78 13.96 -3.76
N GLU A 338 7.58 14.54 -3.90
CA GLU A 338 6.35 13.77 -4.05
C GLU A 338 6.37 12.97 -5.35
N GLY A 339 5.99 11.69 -5.25
CA GLY A 339 5.90 10.81 -6.40
C GLY A 339 4.55 10.88 -7.12
N LEU A 340 4.49 10.17 -8.26
CA LEU A 340 3.28 9.92 -9.02
C LEU A 340 3.10 8.41 -9.22
N ILE A 341 1.92 7.92 -8.89
CA ILE A 341 1.48 6.55 -9.07
C ILE A 341 0.22 6.59 -9.93
N GLY A 342 0.25 5.99 -11.11
CA GLY A 342 -0.85 6.15 -12.05
C GLY A 342 -1.19 4.93 -12.86
N PHE A 343 -2.50 4.71 -13.09
CA PHE A 343 -3.01 3.76 -14.06
C PHE A 343 -3.62 4.49 -15.25
N ILE A 344 -3.26 4.02 -16.45
CA ILE A 344 -4.00 4.30 -17.67
C ILE A 344 -5.01 3.17 -17.84
N VAL A 345 -6.27 3.53 -18.04
CA VAL A 345 -7.33 2.57 -18.34
C VAL A 345 -7.91 2.82 -19.72
N LYS A 346 -8.37 1.76 -20.37
CA LYS A 346 -9.01 1.82 -21.70
C LYS A 346 -10.17 0.84 -21.74
N LYS A 347 -11.28 1.23 -22.37
CA LYS A 347 -12.37 0.31 -22.67
C LYS A 347 -11.97 -0.59 -23.83
N ILE A 348 -11.84 -1.87 -23.58
CA ILE A 348 -11.55 -2.92 -24.56
C ILE A 348 -12.62 -4.00 -24.38
N ASN A 349 -13.23 -4.43 -25.46
CA ASN A 349 -14.33 -5.42 -25.44
C ASN A 349 -15.48 -5.02 -24.47
N GLY A 350 -15.76 -3.71 -24.33
CA GLY A 350 -16.86 -3.19 -23.52
C GLY A 350 -16.59 -3.05 -22.03
N ILE A 351 -15.39 -3.41 -21.54
CA ILE A 351 -14.99 -3.27 -20.13
C ILE A 351 -13.64 -2.56 -19.98
N TYR A 352 -13.40 -1.96 -18.82
CA TYR A 352 -12.11 -1.31 -18.56
C TYR A 352 -10.99 -2.33 -18.37
N HIS A 353 -9.88 -2.08 -19.05
CA HIS A 353 -8.59 -2.71 -18.81
C HIS A 353 -7.60 -1.69 -18.27
N PHE A 354 -6.75 -2.12 -17.37
CA PHE A 354 -5.68 -1.36 -16.74
C PHE A 354 -4.36 -1.69 -17.42
N LEU A 355 -3.60 -0.68 -17.81
CA LEU A 355 -2.26 -0.88 -18.32
C LEU A 355 -1.30 -1.07 -17.15
N VAL A 356 -0.79 -2.27 -17.00
CA VAL A 356 0.08 -2.71 -15.89
C VAL A 356 1.48 -2.92 -16.42
N GLN A 357 2.50 -2.52 -15.66
CA GLN A 357 3.89 -2.84 -15.99
C GLN A 357 4.42 -3.99 -15.12
N ALA A 358 5.30 -4.80 -15.71
CA ALA A 358 6.24 -5.62 -14.95
C ALA A 358 7.41 -4.74 -14.53
N LYS A 359 7.71 -4.66 -13.23
CA LYS A 359 8.71 -3.75 -12.67
C LYS A 359 9.67 -4.48 -11.75
N ILE A 360 10.97 -4.15 -11.87
CA ILE A 360 12.02 -4.61 -10.98
C ILE A 360 12.25 -3.57 -9.89
N GLU A 361 12.25 -4.01 -8.64
CA GLU A 361 12.67 -3.22 -7.48
C GLU A 361 13.66 -4.02 -6.63
N ALA A 362 14.72 -3.38 -6.17
CA ALA A 362 15.86 -4.05 -5.53
C ALA A 362 15.50 -4.85 -4.26
N GLY A 363 14.47 -4.45 -3.55
CA GLY A 363 14.03 -5.13 -2.32
C GLY A 363 12.94 -6.17 -2.50
N ASN A 364 12.46 -6.44 -3.70
CA ASN A 364 11.44 -7.46 -3.94
C ASN A 364 11.98 -8.88 -3.66
N PHE A 365 11.08 -9.80 -3.40
CA PHE A 365 11.43 -11.22 -3.21
C PHE A 365 11.70 -11.92 -4.53
N ASP A 366 11.00 -11.51 -5.57
CA ASP A 366 11.12 -12.06 -6.92
C ASP A 366 11.78 -11.03 -7.85
N ILE A 367 12.18 -11.43 -9.04
CA ILE A 367 12.86 -10.58 -10.01
C ILE A 367 11.98 -9.36 -10.35
N LEU A 368 10.69 -9.58 -10.60
CA LEU A 368 9.74 -8.52 -10.92
C LEU A 368 8.38 -8.76 -10.28
N GLU A 369 7.68 -7.67 -10.05
CA GLU A 369 6.26 -7.64 -9.63
C GLU A 369 5.48 -6.73 -10.58
N LEU A 370 4.17 -6.98 -10.70
CA LEU A 370 3.27 -6.12 -11.46
C LEU A 370 3.07 -4.79 -10.70
N ALA A 371 3.10 -3.70 -11.44
CA ALA A 371 3.08 -2.35 -10.91
C ALA A 371 2.10 -1.46 -11.73
N PRO A 372 1.68 -0.30 -11.21
CA PRO A 372 0.91 0.68 -11.98
C PRO A 372 1.59 1.08 -13.29
N THR A 373 0.84 1.61 -14.25
CA THR A 373 1.39 2.09 -15.53
C THR A 373 2.57 3.03 -15.32
N VAL A 374 2.44 3.96 -14.36
CA VAL A 374 3.50 4.85 -13.91
C VAL A 374 3.66 4.69 -12.40
N GLN A 375 4.88 4.43 -12.00
CA GLN A 375 5.32 4.47 -10.61
C GLN A 375 6.64 5.23 -10.55
N CYS A 376 6.56 6.51 -10.25
CA CYS A 376 7.71 7.40 -10.06
C CYS A 376 7.65 8.00 -8.65
N LEU A 377 8.38 7.40 -7.71
CA LEU A 377 8.36 7.79 -6.29
C LEU A 377 9.30 8.95 -5.95
N THR A 378 10.12 9.38 -6.92
CA THR A 378 11.17 10.38 -6.67
C THR A 378 10.85 11.76 -7.19
N GLY A 379 9.79 11.92 -7.97
CA GLY A 379 9.36 13.19 -8.53
C GLY A 379 10.34 13.86 -9.51
N ASN A 380 11.41 13.19 -9.92
CA ASN A 380 12.45 13.74 -10.83
C ASN A 380 11.90 14.23 -12.18
N TYR A 381 10.71 13.79 -12.56
CA TYR A 381 10.00 14.23 -13.77
C TYR A 381 9.49 15.69 -13.70
N ARG A 382 9.44 16.31 -12.51
CA ARG A 382 8.85 17.66 -12.31
C ARG A 382 9.75 18.79 -12.83
N THR A 383 11.03 18.52 -13.01
CA THR A 383 11.99 19.51 -13.53
C THR A 383 11.95 19.67 -15.05
N GLY A 384 11.04 18.96 -15.73
CA GLY A 384 10.96 18.94 -17.20
C GLY A 384 12.02 18.06 -17.87
N VAL A 385 12.95 17.51 -17.09
CA VAL A 385 13.95 16.53 -17.54
C VAL A 385 13.53 15.17 -17.04
N ASN A 386 13.03 14.32 -17.95
CA ASN A 386 12.72 12.92 -17.63
C ASN A 386 14.02 12.10 -17.72
N GLU A 387 14.92 12.30 -16.78
CA GLU A 387 16.26 11.66 -16.77
C GLU A 387 16.19 10.12 -16.87
N TYR A 388 15.12 9.53 -16.45
CA TYR A 388 14.93 8.07 -16.43
C TYR A 388 13.95 7.59 -17.49
N GLU A 389 13.52 8.46 -18.40
CA GLU A 389 12.55 8.12 -19.45
C GLU A 389 11.37 7.29 -18.94
N VAL A 390 10.72 7.76 -17.85
CA VAL A 390 9.57 7.07 -17.27
C VAL A 390 8.47 6.99 -18.34
N PRO A 391 8.16 5.80 -18.87
CA PRO A 391 7.15 5.69 -19.92
C PRO A 391 5.81 6.22 -19.45
N PHE A 392 5.07 6.83 -20.35
CA PHE A 392 3.71 7.36 -20.14
C PHE A 392 3.57 8.48 -19.10
N ILE A 393 4.64 8.99 -18.48
CA ILE A 393 4.54 10.06 -17.47
C ILE A 393 3.81 11.31 -18.02
N ASN A 394 4.04 11.64 -19.28
CA ASN A 394 3.44 12.81 -19.93
C ASN A 394 1.91 12.67 -20.12
N GLU A 395 1.39 11.44 -20.19
CA GLU A 395 -0.06 11.21 -20.25
C GLU A 395 -0.74 11.71 -18.96
N PHE A 396 -0.06 11.58 -17.81
CA PHE A 396 -0.57 12.05 -16.52
C PHE A 396 -0.39 13.54 -16.30
N LEU A 397 0.77 14.09 -16.68
CA LEU A 397 1.09 15.49 -16.48
C LEU A 397 0.20 16.42 -17.31
N ASN A 398 -0.19 16.00 -18.50
CA ASN A 398 -0.96 16.76 -19.46
C ASN A 398 -2.42 16.29 -19.59
N THR A 399 -2.91 15.48 -18.67
CA THR A 399 -4.27 14.93 -18.73
C THR A 399 -5.33 15.99 -18.53
N PRO A 400 -6.27 16.17 -19.48
CA PRO A 400 -7.43 17.01 -19.28
C PRO A 400 -8.38 16.44 -18.22
N LYS A 401 -9.11 17.31 -17.52
CA LYS A 401 -9.92 16.95 -16.34
C LYS A 401 -10.95 15.86 -16.62
N GLU A 402 -11.56 15.87 -17.80
CA GLU A 402 -12.60 14.94 -18.24
C GLU A 402 -12.11 13.47 -18.38
N ARG A 403 -10.80 13.28 -18.54
CA ARG A 403 -10.18 11.95 -18.60
C ARG A 403 -9.68 11.46 -17.23
N ILE A 404 -9.78 12.28 -16.19
CA ILE A 404 -9.38 11.89 -14.84
C ILE A 404 -10.53 11.16 -14.16
N ILE A 405 -10.39 9.85 -13.96
CA ILE A 405 -11.35 9.02 -13.23
C ILE A 405 -11.12 9.16 -11.72
N PHE A 406 -9.86 9.22 -11.30
CA PHE A 406 -9.48 9.32 -9.89
C PHE A 406 -8.20 10.16 -9.74
N LYS A 407 -8.16 11.00 -8.70
CA LYS A 407 -6.99 11.79 -8.34
C LYS A 407 -7.03 12.14 -6.86
N THR A 408 -6.00 11.75 -6.10
CA THR A 408 -5.87 12.07 -4.67
C THR A 408 -4.43 11.93 -4.20
N PHE A 409 -4.05 12.66 -3.16
CA PHE A 409 -2.81 12.41 -2.45
C PHE A 409 -3.01 11.32 -1.40
N GLN A 410 -2.08 10.36 -1.38
CA GLN A 410 -2.11 9.26 -0.43
C GLN A 410 -0.74 9.12 0.25
N SER A 411 -0.77 9.06 1.59
CA SER A 411 0.44 8.91 2.40
C SER A 411 1.05 7.50 2.28
N GLU A 412 2.34 7.42 2.51
CA GLU A 412 3.04 6.17 2.73
C GLU A 412 2.96 5.72 4.21
N GLU A 413 3.63 4.62 4.60
CA GLU A 413 3.63 4.11 5.97
C GLU A 413 4.29 5.09 6.94
N GLY A 414 3.51 5.77 7.77
CA GLY A 414 4.00 6.78 8.70
C GLY A 414 4.89 6.25 9.83
N GLY A 415 5.00 4.94 10.00
CA GLY A 415 5.94 4.31 10.91
C GLY A 415 7.40 4.35 10.43
N ARG A 416 7.64 4.56 9.14
CA ARG A 416 8.98 4.55 8.52
C ARG A 416 9.25 5.75 7.63
N PHE A 417 8.21 6.38 7.07
CA PHE A 417 8.35 7.51 6.16
C PHE A 417 7.93 8.81 6.83
N TYR A 418 8.72 9.86 6.64
CA TYR A 418 8.44 11.19 7.20
C TYR A 418 7.74 12.06 6.17
N GLN A 419 6.45 12.35 6.42
CA GLN A 419 5.58 13.20 5.60
C GLN A 419 5.60 12.83 4.11
N GLU A 420 5.72 11.55 3.80
CA GLU A 420 5.70 11.07 2.43
C GLU A 420 4.27 10.86 1.95
N GLN A 421 3.95 11.46 0.81
CA GLN A 421 2.71 11.25 0.06
C GLN A 421 3.03 11.14 -1.42
N ASN A 422 2.18 10.43 -2.14
CA ASN A 422 2.25 10.31 -3.58
C ASN A 422 0.92 10.72 -4.22
N LEU A 423 0.98 11.39 -5.36
CA LEU A 423 -0.19 11.63 -6.17
C LEU A 423 -0.63 10.33 -6.83
N ASN A 424 -1.81 9.85 -6.48
CA ASN A 424 -2.43 8.66 -7.07
C ASN A 424 -3.46 9.09 -8.11
N MET A 425 -3.36 8.54 -9.33
CA MET A 425 -4.25 8.89 -10.43
C MET A 425 -4.70 7.66 -11.22
N ILE A 426 -5.95 7.69 -11.69
CA ILE A 426 -6.44 6.82 -12.75
C ILE A 426 -6.98 7.72 -13.86
N ILE A 427 -6.48 7.51 -15.06
CA ILE A 427 -6.87 8.30 -16.23
C ILE A 427 -7.35 7.39 -17.36
N GLU A 428 -8.33 7.84 -18.11
CA GLU A 428 -8.76 7.16 -19.33
C GLU A 428 -7.78 7.48 -20.47
N ALA A 429 -7.39 6.46 -21.22
CA ALA A 429 -6.52 6.58 -22.38
C ALA A 429 -7.12 7.55 -23.42
N SER A 430 -6.27 8.34 -24.08
CA SER A 430 -6.72 9.16 -25.21
C SER A 430 -7.08 8.28 -26.42
N GLU A 431 -7.87 8.81 -27.34
CA GLU A 431 -8.17 8.10 -28.60
C GLU A 431 -6.90 7.79 -29.41
N LYS A 432 -5.87 8.64 -29.27
CA LYS A 432 -4.56 8.48 -29.93
C LYS A 432 -3.57 7.65 -29.14
N PHE A 433 -4.01 7.04 -28.01
CA PHE A 433 -3.13 6.21 -27.18
C PHE A 433 -2.68 4.97 -27.96
N TYR A 434 -1.36 4.74 -27.98
CA TYR A 434 -0.68 3.80 -28.87
C TYR A 434 -1.21 2.36 -28.75
N GLU A 435 -1.33 1.69 -29.89
CA GLU A 435 -1.59 0.24 -29.97
C GLU A 435 -0.33 -0.58 -29.57
N ASN A 436 0.86 -0.04 -29.82
CA ASN A 436 2.13 -0.69 -29.47
C ASN A 436 2.61 -0.22 -28.09
N ILE A 437 2.32 -1.00 -27.07
CA ILE A 437 2.84 -0.83 -25.72
C ILE A 437 4.20 -1.53 -25.58
N PRO A 438 5.14 -1.06 -24.74
CA PRO A 438 6.40 -1.74 -24.48
C PRO A 438 6.17 -3.18 -23.98
N GLU A 439 7.15 -4.07 -24.26
CA GLU A 439 7.04 -5.51 -23.93
C GLU A 439 6.77 -5.81 -22.45
N ASN A 440 7.21 -4.92 -21.57
CA ASN A 440 7.02 -5.03 -20.12
C ASN A 440 5.68 -4.47 -19.63
N TYR A 441 4.73 -4.17 -20.54
CA TYR A 441 3.38 -3.73 -20.19
C TYR A 441 2.33 -4.70 -20.70
N CYS A 442 1.23 -4.81 -19.96
CA CYS A 442 0.11 -5.68 -20.30
C CYS A 442 -1.22 -5.03 -19.90
N TRP A 443 -2.23 -5.14 -20.78
CA TRP A 443 -3.60 -4.79 -20.45
C TRP A 443 -4.26 -5.90 -19.64
N MET A 444 -4.78 -5.57 -18.45
CA MET A 444 -5.40 -6.50 -17.52
C MET A 444 -6.73 -5.94 -17.01
N THR A 445 -7.72 -6.80 -16.81
CA THR A 445 -8.95 -6.43 -16.10
C THR A 445 -8.70 -6.36 -14.58
N LEU A 446 -9.59 -5.69 -13.85
CA LEU A 446 -9.52 -5.71 -12.37
C LEU A 446 -9.66 -7.12 -11.82
N ASN A 447 -10.51 -7.97 -12.43
CA ASN A 447 -10.68 -9.35 -11.99
C ASN A 447 -9.39 -10.16 -12.14
N GLN A 448 -8.61 -9.94 -13.20
CA GLN A 448 -7.30 -10.55 -13.38
C GLN A 448 -6.32 -10.07 -12.30
N LEU A 449 -6.27 -8.78 -12.00
CA LEU A 449 -5.46 -8.25 -10.90
C LEU A 449 -5.89 -8.84 -9.54
N PHE A 450 -7.20 -9.01 -9.32
CA PHE A 450 -7.71 -9.70 -8.12
C PHE A 450 -7.33 -11.17 -8.05
N THR A 451 -7.09 -11.81 -9.16
CA THR A 451 -6.58 -13.17 -9.20
C THR A 451 -5.12 -13.20 -8.79
N PHE A 452 -4.27 -12.33 -9.34
CA PHE A 452 -2.84 -12.30 -9.04
C PHE A 452 -2.53 -11.84 -7.60
N ILE A 453 -3.36 -11.00 -6.97
CA ILE A 453 -3.13 -10.57 -5.58
C ILE A 453 -3.27 -11.71 -4.57
N LYS A 454 -3.96 -12.80 -4.93
CA LYS A 454 -4.07 -14.00 -4.08
C LYS A 454 -2.73 -14.72 -3.92
N PHE A 455 -1.79 -14.46 -4.82
CA PHE A 455 -0.46 -15.04 -4.81
C PHE A 455 0.56 -14.04 -4.24
N ASN A 456 1.47 -14.51 -3.43
CA ASN A 456 2.53 -13.69 -2.87
C ASN A 456 3.47 -13.17 -3.97
N ASN A 457 3.88 -11.90 -3.86
CA ASN A 457 4.93 -11.30 -4.70
C ASN A 457 4.60 -11.24 -6.22
N TYR A 458 3.32 -11.18 -6.60
CA TYR A 458 2.93 -10.90 -7.99
C TYR A 458 2.58 -9.42 -8.22
N LEU A 459 1.89 -8.79 -7.27
CA LEU A 459 1.54 -7.37 -7.33
C LEU A 459 2.37 -6.61 -6.30
N ASN A 460 3.03 -5.54 -6.72
CA ASN A 460 3.74 -4.68 -5.80
C ASN A 460 2.75 -3.85 -4.95
N ILE A 461 3.26 -3.22 -3.89
CA ILE A 461 2.40 -2.46 -2.96
C ILE A 461 1.75 -1.25 -3.64
N GLN A 462 2.40 -0.64 -4.62
CA GLN A 462 1.88 0.54 -5.31
C GLN A 462 0.69 0.17 -6.20
N ASP A 463 0.73 -0.99 -6.88
CA ASP A 463 -0.41 -1.54 -7.61
C ASP A 463 -1.57 -1.81 -6.65
N ARG A 464 -1.33 -2.59 -5.61
CA ARG A 464 -2.36 -3.03 -4.66
C ARG A 464 -3.13 -1.86 -4.06
N LYS A 465 -2.46 -0.81 -3.59
CA LYS A 465 -3.10 0.32 -2.93
C LYS A 465 -3.75 1.33 -3.87
N SER A 466 -3.47 1.27 -5.18
CA SER A 466 -4.01 2.21 -6.17
C SER A 466 -5.13 1.63 -7.02
N THR A 467 -5.08 0.34 -7.37
CA THR A 467 -6.01 -0.32 -8.30
C THR A 467 -7.45 -0.36 -7.77
N ARG A 468 -7.65 -0.46 -6.45
CA ARG A 468 -8.96 -0.70 -5.84
C ARG A 468 -9.73 0.54 -5.43
N LEU A 469 -9.16 1.70 -5.68
CA LEU A 469 -9.78 2.97 -5.33
C LEU A 469 -11.10 3.21 -6.07
N ASN A 470 -11.40 2.51 -7.17
CA ASN A 470 -12.46 2.87 -8.11
C ASN A 470 -13.49 1.79 -8.49
N SER A 471 -13.61 0.70 -7.78
CA SER A 471 -14.73 -0.23 -8.04
C SER A 471 -16.03 0.30 -7.41
N ARG A 472 -16.48 1.50 -7.81
CA ARG A 472 -17.80 2.06 -7.50
C ARG A 472 -18.77 1.72 -8.60
#